data_4e6d21c146a5619550752ce69ffb903d
#
_entry.id   4e6d21c146a5619550752ce69ffb903d
#
_cell.length_a   1.000
_cell.length_b   1.000
_cell.length_c   1.000
_cell.angle_alpha   90.00
_cell.angle_beta   90.00
_cell.angle_gamma   90.00
#
_symmetry.space_group_name_H-M   'P 1'
#
loop_
_entity.id
_entity.type
_entity.pdbx_description
1 polymer ?
#
loop_
_entity_poly.entity_id
_entity_poly.type
_entity_poly.pdbx_seq_one_letter_code
_entity_poly.pdbx_strand_id
1 'polypeptide(L)'
;MRSEGFFEILHNGVSGKGNHTVKVRLVSVDGEPDVYDGNNSATVSLLGTTVSVVKRVLMEEFTGHTCRSWPRGIASHDQCIERYPDNFIAIAKHNYYQDTPEALKSPTYDYDLTGTWPYCTVDRIFTFDPVPANSLANVNAALELGTVVGLDAVATFVPENDNRVNVKATAQFTLADNEANYRFAFAVVEDGITGYRQNNAYAGGSNGEMGGFEDKGSSASVTLNHVARSGYGVKEGIENSIPQSVNEFNPIVYSTVLDLPSTVLNRDNIKVVAFIINKKKGTIENAVQVKVTEQGETAIADVNATQTPDIAVVGGAVVADGFDGKLSVYTIDGKQIANENLSRGVYVVRGTGAEKTFVKKIVVM
;
A
#
# COMPACT_ATOMS: atom_id res chain seq x y z
N MET A 1 -6.83 -13.12 -39.69
CA MET A 1 -6.99 -12.29 -38.49
C MET A 1 -7.17 -13.25 -37.33
N ARG A 2 -6.30 -13.26 -36.34
CA ARG A 2 -6.56 -13.97 -35.07
C ARG A 2 -7.46 -13.04 -34.24
N SER A 3 -8.67 -13.47 -33.95
CA SER A 3 -9.53 -12.79 -33.00
C SER A 3 -9.15 -13.30 -31.60
N GLU A 4 -8.73 -12.42 -30.72
CA GLU A 4 -8.57 -12.72 -29.28
C GLU A 4 -9.93 -12.48 -28.63
N GLY A 5 -10.43 -13.45 -27.89
CA GLY A 5 -11.64 -13.36 -27.10
C GLY A 5 -11.28 -13.47 -25.62
N PHE A 6 -11.90 -12.65 -24.79
CA PHE A 6 -11.82 -12.72 -23.34
C PHE A 6 -13.14 -13.25 -22.79
N PHE A 7 -13.07 -14.12 -21.81
CA PHE A 7 -14.23 -14.54 -21.04
C PHE A 7 -13.83 -14.59 -19.56
N GLU A 8 -14.78 -14.23 -18.72
CA GLU A 8 -14.63 -14.22 -17.27
C GLU A 8 -15.28 -15.47 -16.68
N ILE A 9 -14.55 -16.17 -15.81
CA ILE A 9 -15.07 -17.32 -15.07
C ILE A 9 -15.20 -16.88 -13.61
N LEU A 10 -16.44 -16.75 -13.14
CA LEU A 10 -16.72 -16.49 -11.73
C LEU A 10 -16.49 -17.78 -10.94
N HIS A 11 -15.65 -17.71 -9.93
CA HIS A 11 -15.36 -18.80 -9.01
C HIS A 11 -15.74 -18.39 -7.58
N ASN A 12 -16.44 -19.26 -6.86
CA ASN A 12 -16.90 -18.99 -5.48
C ASN A 12 -15.78 -18.95 -4.43
N GLY A 13 -14.53 -18.84 -4.86
CA GLY A 13 -13.36 -18.90 -4.00
C GLY A 13 -12.92 -20.34 -3.67
N VAL A 14 -11.87 -20.46 -2.90
CA VAL A 14 -11.37 -21.74 -2.40
C VAL A 14 -11.65 -21.82 -0.91
N SER A 15 -12.04 -23.01 -0.44
CA SER A 15 -12.20 -23.27 0.99
C SER A 15 -10.88 -23.72 1.59
N GLY A 16 -10.54 -23.16 2.75
CA GLY A 16 -9.34 -23.53 3.49
C GLY A 16 -8.17 -22.57 3.27
N LYS A 17 -7.20 -22.72 4.14
CA LYS A 17 -5.98 -21.91 4.21
C LYS A 17 -4.87 -22.57 3.40
N GLY A 18 -3.99 -21.74 2.82
CA GLY A 18 -2.81 -22.17 2.09
C GLY A 18 -2.92 -21.98 0.58
N ASN A 19 -1.96 -22.55 -0.13
CA ASN A 19 -1.93 -22.47 -1.59
C ASN A 19 -2.89 -23.48 -2.22
N HIS A 20 -3.75 -22.99 -3.08
CA HIS A 20 -4.68 -23.78 -3.88
C HIS A 20 -4.35 -23.61 -5.36
N THR A 21 -4.50 -24.69 -6.11
CA THR A 21 -4.28 -24.65 -7.56
C THR A 21 -5.63 -24.83 -8.26
N VAL A 22 -6.02 -23.83 -9.05
CA VAL A 22 -7.18 -23.90 -9.92
C VAL A 22 -6.71 -24.15 -11.33
N LYS A 23 -7.19 -25.22 -11.94
CA LYS A 23 -6.93 -25.55 -13.34
C LYS A 23 -8.19 -25.26 -14.16
N VAL A 24 -8.06 -24.35 -15.10
CA VAL A 24 -9.08 -24.05 -16.10
C VAL A 24 -8.75 -24.82 -17.37
N ARG A 25 -9.73 -25.46 -17.95
CA ARG A 25 -9.58 -26.20 -19.21
C ARG A 25 -10.70 -25.84 -20.18
N LEU A 26 -10.32 -25.44 -21.38
CA LEU A 26 -11.26 -25.40 -22.52
C LEU A 26 -11.53 -26.82 -22.98
N VAL A 27 -12.80 -27.20 -23.01
CA VAL A 27 -13.21 -28.58 -23.34
C VAL A 27 -13.68 -28.68 -24.79
N SER A 28 -14.40 -27.66 -25.25
CA SER A 28 -14.92 -27.59 -26.62
C SER A 28 -15.20 -26.15 -27.01
N VAL A 29 -15.25 -25.90 -28.31
CA VAL A 29 -15.71 -24.65 -28.90
C VAL A 29 -16.91 -24.97 -29.76
N ASP A 30 -18.03 -24.31 -29.54
CA ASP A 30 -19.31 -24.57 -30.24
C ASP A 30 -19.75 -26.04 -30.24
N GLY A 31 -19.40 -26.77 -29.16
CA GLY A 31 -19.71 -28.19 -29.00
C GLY A 31 -18.73 -29.17 -29.64
N GLU A 32 -17.76 -28.68 -30.40
CA GLU A 32 -16.72 -29.49 -31.02
C GLU A 32 -15.41 -29.43 -30.21
N PRO A 33 -14.66 -30.54 -30.08
CA PRO A 33 -13.35 -30.56 -29.46
C PRO A 33 -12.36 -29.66 -30.21
N ASP A 34 -11.48 -28.93 -29.46
CA ASP A 34 -10.40 -28.20 -30.10
C ASP A 34 -9.41 -29.16 -30.77
N VAL A 35 -9.01 -28.82 -31.99
CA VAL A 35 -8.02 -29.59 -32.79
C VAL A 35 -6.61 -29.53 -32.19
N TYR A 36 -6.33 -28.53 -31.34
CA TYR A 36 -5.04 -28.31 -30.69
C TYR A 36 -5.20 -28.20 -29.18
N ASP A 37 -5.06 -29.29 -28.49
CA ASP A 37 -5.30 -29.42 -27.05
C ASP A 37 -4.12 -28.93 -26.18
N GLY A 38 -2.97 -28.63 -26.77
CA GLY A 38 -1.74 -28.23 -26.08
C GLY A 38 -1.83 -26.87 -25.39
N ASN A 39 -2.80 -26.01 -25.77
CA ASN A 39 -3.05 -24.71 -25.18
C ASN A 39 -4.39 -24.60 -24.44
N ASN A 40 -5.13 -25.70 -24.32
CA ASN A 40 -6.49 -25.73 -23.78
C ASN A 40 -6.56 -25.69 -22.25
N SER A 41 -5.48 -25.48 -21.54
CA SER A 41 -5.51 -25.38 -20.09
C SER A 41 -4.59 -24.31 -19.54
N ALA A 42 -5.08 -23.60 -18.54
CA ALA A 42 -4.32 -22.69 -17.73
C ALA A 42 -4.41 -23.09 -16.25
N THR A 43 -3.36 -22.78 -15.50
CA THR A 43 -3.31 -23.06 -14.07
C THR A 43 -3.08 -21.75 -13.35
N VAL A 44 -3.89 -21.47 -12.33
CA VAL A 44 -3.79 -20.30 -11.47
C VAL A 44 -3.59 -20.78 -10.03
N SER A 45 -2.63 -20.19 -9.34
CA SER A 45 -2.45 -20.41 -7.90
C SER A 45 -3.22 -19.36 -7.12
N LEU A 46 -4.09 -19.81 -6.22
CA LEU A 46 -4.85 -18.97 -5.31
C LEU A 46 -4.36 -19.21 -3.90
N LEU A 47 -4.25 -18.14 -3.12
CA LEU A 47 -3.87 -18.20 -1.73
C LEU A 47 -5.09 -17.98 -0.85
N GLY A 48 -5.49 -19.02 -0.12
CA GLY A 48 -6.54 -18.93 0.90
C GLY A 48 -5.95 -18.40 2.21
N THR A 49 -6.54 -17.35 2.77
CA THR A 49 -6.20 -16.80 4.08
C THR A 49 -7.42 -16.80 5.00
N THR A 50 -7.21 -16.95 6.30
CA THR A 50 -8.29 -16.89 7.30
C THR A 50 -8.62 -15.47 7.74
N VAL A 51 -7.78 -14.51 7.38
CA VAL A 51 -7.92 -13.08 7.73
C VAL A 51 -7.70 -12.26 6.47
N SER A 52 -8.60 -11.33 6.22
CA SER A 52 -8.43 -10.32 5.18
C SER A 52 -7.61 -9.16 5.73
N VAL A 53 -6.63 -8.71 4.97
CA VAL A 53 -5.83 -7.52 5.24
C VAL A 53 -5.96 -6.54 4.07
N VAL A 54 -5.86 -5.25 4.38
CA VAL A 54 -5.98 -4.22 3.36
C VAL A 54 -4.77 -4.25 2.45
N LYS A 55 -5.00 -4.44 1.15
CA LYS A 55 -3.99 -4.24 0.10
C LYS A 55 -3.98 -2.78 -0.30
N ARG A 56 -2.79 -2.19 -0.29
CA ARG A 56 -2.50 -0.89 -0.90
C ARG A 56 -1.38 -1.08 -1.92
N VAL A 57 -1.58 -0.54 -3.10
CA VAL A 57 -0.60 -0.59 -4.19
C VAL A 57 0.29 0.64 -4.16
N LEU A 58 1.57 0.44 -4.46
CA LEU A 58 2.53 1.50 -4.64
C LEU A 58 2.88 1.67 -6.11
N MET A 59 2.60 2.86 -6.66
CA MET A 59 3.08 3.27 -7.98
C MET A 59 4.33 4.12 -7.83
N GLU A 60 5.44 3.65 -8.39
CA GLU A 60 6.69 4.39 -8.49
C GLU A 60 6.81 4.94 -9.90
N GLU A 61 6.82 6.27 -10.05
CA GLU A 61 7.00 6.95 -11.33
C GLU A 61 8.37 7.61 -11.42
N PHE A 62 9.02 7.43 -12.55
CA PHE A 62 10.35 7.94 -12.85
C PHE A 62 10.24 9.01 -13.92
N THR A 63 10.64 10.23 -13.60
CA THR A 63 10.42 11.39 -14.45
C THR A 63 11.42 12.54 -14.16
N GLY A 64 11.16 13.70 -14.69
CA GLY A 64 11.82 14.96 -14.38
C GLY A 64 10.85 16.11 -14.64
N HIS A 65 10.95 17.19 -13.91
CA HIS A 65 9.99 18.29 -13.96
C HIS A 65 9.90 18.98 -15.35
N THR A 66 10.93 18.88 -16.17
CA THR A 66 10.93 19.41 -17.55
C THR A 66 10.48 18.37 -18.58
N CYS A 67 10.20 17.13 -18.20
CA CYS A 67 9.70 16.12 -19.11
C CYS A 67 8.36 16.54 -19.71
N ARG A 68 8.36 16.91 -20.99
CA ARG A 68 7.16 17.43 -21.68
C ARG A 68 5.98 16.45 -21.71
N SER A 69 6.25 15.17 -21.55
CA SER A 69 5.24 14.11 -21.52
C SER A 69 4.77 13.76 -20.09
N TRP A 70 5.38 14.34 -19.06
CA TRP A 70 5.02 14.04 -17.67
C TRP A 70 3.61 14.46 -17.24
N PRO A 71 2.92 15.44 -17.87
CA PRO A 71 1.51 15.72 -17.54
C PRO A 71 0.60 14.50 -17.54
N ARG A 72 0.87 13.47 -18.35
CA ARG A 72 0.13 12.20 -18.33
C ARG A 72 0.33 11.42 -17.02
N GLY A 73 1.53 11.48 -16.44
CA GLY A 73 1.81 10.88 -15.15
C GLY A 73 1.07 11.58 -14.01
N ILE A 74 1.05 12.92 -14.03
CA ILE A 74 0.25 13.72 -13.08
C ILE A 74 -1.23 13.33 -13.18
N ALA A 75 -1.80 13.33 -14.39
CA ALA A 75 -3.19 12.94 -14.62
C ALA A 75 -3.46 11.50 -14.17
N SER A 76 -2.50 10.59 -14.35
CA SER A 76 -2.61 9.19 -13.86
C SER A 76 -2.64 9.09 -12.36
N HIS A 77 -1.77 9.81 -11.65
CA HIS A 77 -1.78 9.84 -10.19
C HIS A 77 -3.11 10.37 -9.67
N ASP A 78 -3.57 11.51 -10.19
CA ASP A 78 -4.82 12.14 -9.76
C ASP A 78 -6.02 11.21 -9.96
N GLN A 79 -6.14 10.56 -11.12
CA GLN A 79 -7.22 9.62 -11.40
C GLN A 79 -7.15 8.35 -10.54
N CYS A 80 -5.95 7.82 -10.29
CA CYS A 80 -5.78 6.66 -9.41
C CYS A 80 -6.11 7.00 -7.95
N ILE A 81 -5.73 8.19 -7.47
CA ILE A 81 -6.08 8.67 -6.13
C ILE A 81 -7.59 8.85 -6.00
N GLU A 82 -8.24 9.46 -6.99
CA GLU A 82 -9.70 9.62 -7.00
C GLU A 82 -10.43 8.27 -6.99
N ARG A 83 -9.94 7.30 -7.78
CA ARG A 83 -10.58 5.99 -7.92
C ARG A 83 -10.33 5.07 -6.73
N TYR A 84 -9.15 5.15 -6.11
CA TYR A 84 -8.68 4.26 -5.04
C TYR A 84 -8.08 5.04 -3.86
N PRO A 85 -8.84 5.94 -3.21
CA PRO A 85 -8.30 6.89 -2.22
C PRO A 85 -7.62 6.23 -1.03
N ASP A 86 -8.07 5.03 -0.63
CA ASP A 86 -7.54 4.28 0.52
C ASP A 86 -6.55 3.18 0.13
N ASN A 87 -6.42 2.89 -1.17
CA ASN A 87 -5.70 1.73 -1.65
C ASN A 87 -4.57 2.05 -2.64
N PHE A 88 -4.39 3.32 -3.02
CA PHE A 88 -3.36 3.76 -3.96
C PHE A 88 -2.38 4.73 -3.32
N ILE A 89 -1.10 4.52 -3.55
CA ILE A 89 0.00 5.36 -3.09
C ILE A 89 0.90 5.66 -4.28
N ALA A 90 1.32 6.92 -4.43
CA ALA A 90 2.20 7.35 -5.51
C ALA A 90 3.54 7.87 -4.96
N ILE A 91 4.61 7.63 -5.70
CA ILE A 91 5.93 8.25 -5.54
C ILE A 91 6.42 8.71 -6.91
N ALA A 92 6.76 9.98 -7.05
CA ALA A 92 7.34 10.57 -8.26
C ALA A 92 8.83 10.90 -8.02
N LYS A 93 9.73 10.23 -8.74
CA LYS A 93 11.17 10.44 -8.67
C LYS A 93 11.63 11.31 -9.84
N HIS A 94 12.16 12.49 -9.54
CA HIS A 94 12.54 13.53 -10.51
C HIS A 94 14.04 13.58 -10.82
N ASN A 95 14.69 12.46 -11.04
CA ASN A 95 16.16 12.41 -11.20
C ASN A 95 16.65 12.38 -12.64
N TYR A 96 15.75 12.33 -13.65
CA TYR A 96 16.10 11.86 -14.98
C TYR A 96 16.47 12.93 -16.01
N TYR A 97 16.28 14.19 -15.68
CA TYR A 97 16.67 15.29 -16.56
C TYR A 97 17.79 16.13 -15.93
N GLN A 98 18.81 16.48 -16.73
CA GLN A 98 19.98 17.22 -16.23
C GLN A 98 19.63 18.59 -15.66
N ASP A 99 18.59 19.22 -16.22
CA ASP A 99 18.06 20.51 -15.78
C ASP A 99 17.06 20.40 -14.62
N THR A 100 16.83 19.21 -14.06
CA THR A 100 16.02 19.07 -12.86
C THR A 100 16.69 19.81 -11.69
N PRO A 101 15.99 20.79 -11.08
CA PRO A 101 16.50 21.49 -9.92
C PRO A 101 16.93 20.53 -8.81
N GLU A 102 18.05 20.81 -8.17
CA GLU A 102 18.58 20.00 -7.09
C GLU A 102 17.56 19.79 -5.99
N ALA A 103 16.75 20.82 -5.73
CA ALA A 103 15.64 20.78 -4.79
C ALA A 103 14.54 19.76 -5.13
N LEU A 104 14.49 19.17 -6.30
CA LEU A 104 13.52 18.13 -6.69
C LEU A 104 14.15 16.75 -6.78
N LYS A 105 15.45 16.62 -6.71
CA LYS A 105 16.13 15.33 -6.81
C LYS A 105 16.08 14.55 -5.49
N SER A 106 16.12 13.23 -5.62
CA SER A 106 16.21 12.30 -4.50
C SER A 106 17.34 11.29 -4.73
N PRO A 107 18.59 11.66 -4.43
CA PRO A 107 19.74 10.82 -4.72
C PRO A 107 19.78 9.52 -3.88
N THR A 108 19.12 9.50 -2.72
CA THR A 108 19.06 8.33 -1.84
C THR A 108 17.91 7.38 -2.17
N TYR A 109 17.05 7.75 -3.13
CA TYR A 109 16.04 6.83 -3.67
C TYR A 109 16.71 5.95 -4.72
N ASP A 110 17.29 4.84 -4.30
CA ASP A 110 18.25 4.01 -5.04
C ASP A 110 17.62 2.96 -5.98
N TYR A 111 16.30 2.98 -6.16
CA TYR A 111 15.60 2.16 -7.14
C TYR A 111 15.33 2.94 -8.42
N ASP A 112 15.62 2.34 -9.55
CA ASP A 112 15.46 2.91 -10.89
C ASP A 112 14.90 1.88 -11.87
N LEU A 113 14.15 2.39 -12.85
CA LEU A 113 13.75 1.65 -14.04
C LEU A 113 14.52 2.15 -15.26
N THR A 114 14.79 1.24 -16.19
CA THR A 114 15.31 1.58 -17.51
C THR A 114 14.16 1.72 -18.50
N GLY A 115 14.09 2.83 -19.22
CA GLY A 115 13.02 3.06 -20.18
C GLY A 115 12.99 4.50 -20.71
N THR A 116 11.90 4.87 -21.36
CA THR A 116 11.65 6.24 -21.87
C THR A 116 10.71 6.94 -20.91
N TRP A 117 11.19 8.03 -20.29
CA TRP A 117 10.42 8.78 -19.29
C TRP A 117 9.28 9.62 -19.87
N PRO A 118 8.17 9.82 -19.12
CA PRO A 118 7.90 9.22 -17.82
C PRO A 118 7.62 7.72 -17.96
N TYR A 119 8.04 6.94 -16.99
CA TYR A 119 7.85 5.49 -16.92
C TYR A 119 7.52 5.10 -15.49
N CYS A 120 6.66 4.12 -15.29
CA CYS A 120 6.23 3.74 -13.94
C CYS A 120 6.13 2.23 -13.76
N THR A 121 6.08 1.86 -12.50
CA THR A 121 5.76 0.49 -12.08
C THR A 121 4.75 0.51 -10.94
N VAL A 122 3.85 -0.47 -10.94
CA VAL A 122 2.93 -0.74 -9.83
C VAL A 122 3.38 -2.00 -9.12
N ASP A 123 3.68 -1.89 -7.83
CA ASP A 123 4.21 -2.94 -6.96
C ASP A 123 5.44 -3.67 -7.53
N ARG A 124 6.13 -3.08 -8.50
CA ARG A 124 7.23 -3.69 -9.27
C ARG A 124 6.81 -4.98 -9.99
N ILE A 125 5.51 -5.14 -10.24
CA ILE A 125 4.92 -6.26 -11.00
C ILE A 125 4.62 -5.81 -12.41
N PHE A 126 3.98 -4.66 -12.56
CA PHE A 126 3.55 -4.10 -13.84
C PHE A 126 4.35 -2.85 -14.14
N THR A 127 5.04 -2.84 -15.27
CA THR A 127 5.85 -1.70 -15.72
C THR A 127 5.29 -1.18 -17.04
N PHE A 128 4.98 0.11 -17.12
CA PHE A 128 4.25 0.68 -18.24
C PHE A 128 4.45 2.20 -18.37
N ASP A 129 3.98 2.74 -19.49
CA ASP A 129 3.85 4.17 -19.74
C ASP A 129 2.64 4.71 -18.94
N PRO A 130 2.81 5.74 -18.08
CA PRO A 130 1.74 6.24 -17.20
C PRO A 130 0.67 7.05 -17.94
N VAL A 131 0.00 6.44 -18.90
CA VAL A 131 -1.25 6.96 -19.45
C VAL A 131 -2.38 6.60 -18.48
N PRO A 132 -3.33 7.52 -18.17
CA PRO A 132 -4.37 7.28 -17.16
C PRO A 132 -5.09 5.94 -17.27
N ALA A 133 -5.53 5.54 -18.46
CA ALA A 133 -6.21 4.26 -18.66
C ALA A 133 -5.32 3.05 -18.32
N ASN A 134 -4.04 3.08 -18.69
CA ASN A 134 -3.08 2.03 -18.37
C ASN A 134 -2.83 1.97 -16.87
N SER A 135 -2.71 3.13 -16.23
CA SER A 135 -2.47 3.23 -14.78
C SER A 135 -3.63 2.64 -14.00
N LEU A 136 -4.87 3.02 -14.33
CA LEU A 136 -6.06 2.46 -13.70
C LEU A 136 -6.17 0.94 -13.88
N ALA A 137 -5.90 0.43 -15.08
CA ALA A 137 -5.96 -1.01 -15.37
C ALA A 137 -4.90 -1.79 -14.55
N ASN A 138 -3.65 -1.31 -14.52
CA ASN A 138 -2.57 -1.98 -13.79
C ASN A 138 -2.73 -1.87 -12.26
N VAL A 139 -3.23 -0.74 -11.75
CA VAL A 139 -3.56 -0.58 -10.33
C VAL A 139 -4.67 -1.55 -9.94
N ASN A 140 -5.75 -1.64 -10.74
CA ASN A 140 -6.81 -2.61 -10.49
C ASN A 140 -6.29 -4.05 -10.47
N ALA A 141 -5.49 -4.42 -11.47
CA ALA A 141 -4.89 -5.77 -11.53
C ALA A 141 -4.01 -6.07 -10.31
N ALA A 142 -3.22 -5.09 -9.84
CA ALA A 142 -2.39 -5.25 -8.64
C ALA A 142 -3.22 -5.38 -7.35
N LEU A 143 -4.33 -4.64 -7.24
CA LEU A 143 -5.27 -4.76 -6.12
C LEU A 143 -5.92 -6.15 -6.07
N GLU A 144 -6.29 -6.70 -7.22
CA GLU A 144 -6.90 -8.04 -7.34
C GLU A 144 -5.96 -9.18 -6.93
N LEU A 145 -4.63 -8.98 -7.01
CA LEU A 145 -3.67 -9.96 -6.51
C LEU A 145 -3.71 -10.11 -4.98
N GLY A 146 -4.25 -9.12 -4.26
CA GLY A 146 -4.29 -9.12 -2.81
C GLY A 146 -2.90 -9.05 -2.17
N THR A 147 -2.82 -9.40 -0.89
CA THR A 147 -1.57 -9.44 -0.13
C THR A 147 -1.66 -10.43 1.02
N VAL A 148 -0.52 -10.96 1.43
CA VAL A 148 -0.40 -11.84 2.61
C VAL A 148 0.03 -11.10 3.87
N VAL A 149 0.24 -9.79 3.80
CA VAL A 149 0.73 -9.00 4.91
C VAL A 149 -0.03 -7.69 5.06
N GLY A 150 -0.64 -7.47 6.22
CA GLY A 150 -1.14 -6.17 6.65
C GLY A 150 0.02 -5.28 7.06
N LEU A 151 -0.07 -4.00 6.74
CA LEU A 151 0.97 -3.02 7.03
C LEU A 151 0.37 -1.73 7.56
N ASP A 152 0.87 -1.29 8.72
CA ASP A 152 0.57 0.00 9.33
C ASP A 152 1.87 0.72 9.70
N ALA A 153 1.82 2.05 9.80
CA ALA A 153 2.95 2.85 10.22
C ALA A 153 2.51 4.10 10.99
N VAL A 154 3.43 4.61 11.80
CA VAL A 154 3.33 5.93 12.46
C VAL A 154 4.66 6.65 12.23
N ALA A 155 4.58 7.94 11.94
CA ALA A 155 5.74 8.80 11.73
C ALA A 155 5.60 10.09 12.53
N THR A 156 6.62 10.43 13.34
CA THR A 156 6.63 11.65 14.15
C THR A 156 7.97 12.36 14.02
N PHE A 157 7.98 13.68 14.08
CA PHE A 157 9.23 14.41 14.16
C PHE A 157 9.99 14.06 15.43
N VAL A 158 11.32 14.03 15.34
CA VAL A 158 12.17 13.85 16.52
C VAL A 158 12.15 15.15 17.32
N PRO A 159 11.82 15.13 18.62
CA PRO A 159 11.86 16.33 19.44
C PRO A 159 13.21 17.02 19.35
N GLU A 160 13.20 18.34 19.28
CA GLU A 160 14.41 19.18 19.21
C GLU A 160 15.29 18.94 17.97
N ASN A 161 14.83 18.14 17.01
CA ASN A 161 15.53 17.88 15.75
C ASN A 161 14.58 17.71 14.58
N ASP A 162 14.14 18.82 14.02
CA ASP A 162 13.15 18.89 12.93
C ASP A 162 13.60 18.25 11.60
N ASN A 163 14.89 17.90 11.49
CA ASN A 163 15.42 17.23 10.31
C ASN A 163 15.42 15.71 10.44
N ARG A 164 14.72 15.15 11.43
CA ARG A 164 14.64 13.70 11.66
C ARG A 164 13.22 13.27 11.97
N VAL A 165 12.87 12.09 11.49
CA VAL A 165 11.54 11.50 11.66
C VAL A 165 11.69 10.11 12.28
N ASN A 166 11.06 9.92 13.45
CA ASN A 166 10.85 8.58 14.01
C ASN A 166 9.79 7.87 13.20
N VAL A 167 10.06 6.66 12.76
CA VAL A 167 9.10 5.81 12.08
C VAL A 167 8.98 4.48 12.80
N LYS A 168 7.74 4.06 13.05
CA LYS A 168 7.41 2.73 13.55
C LYS A 168 6.45 2.08 12.54
N ALA A 169 6.88 1.00 11.91
CA ALA A 169 6.06 0.21 11.00
C ALA A 169 5.73 -1.14 11.63
N THR A 170 4.52 -1.64 11.38
CA THR A 170 4.03 -2.91 11.91
C THR A 170 3.52 -3.76 10.75
N ALA A 171 4.13 -4.92 10.55
CA ALA A 171 3.70 -5.92 9.59
C ALA A 171 3.01 -7.07 10.29
N GLN A 172 1.86 -7.51 9.77
CA GLN A 172 1.14 -8.67 10.28
C GLN A 172 0.87 -9.65 9.14
N PHE A 173 1.53 -10.79 9.17
CA PHE A 173 1.34 -11.83 8.17
C PHE A 173 0.08 -12.63 8.43
N THR A 174 -0.61 -13.02 7.35
CA THR A 174 -1.82 -13.84 7.41
C THR A 174 -1.54 -15.33 7.28
N LEU A 175 -0.28 -15.67 7.00
CA LEU A 175 0.21 -17.04 6.86
C LEU A 175 1.58 -17.17 7.54
N ALA A 176 1.88 -18.36 8.05
CA ALA A 176 3.23 -18.71 8.48
C ALA A 176 4.12 -19.02 7.26
N ASP A 177 5.35 -18.51 7.27
CA ASP A 177 6.37 -18.81 6.29
C ASP A 177 7.73 -18.93 7.01
N ASN A 178 8.34 -20.12 6.97
CA ASN A 178 9.63 -20.38 7.61
C ASN A 178 10.83 -19.97 6.76
N GLU A 179 10.58 -19.63 5.51
CA GLU A 179 11.58 -19.14 4.56
C GLU A 179 11.21 -17.77 4.02
N ALA A 180 10.53 -16.96 4.84
CA ALA A 180 10.15 -15.61 4.50
C ALA A 180 11.39 -14.79 4.11
N ASN A 181 11.27 -14.04 3.04
CA ASN A 181 12.32 -13.14 2.58
C ASN A 181 11.71 -11.78 2.27
N TYR A 182 11.18 -11.17 3.30
CA TYR A 182 10.56 -9.86 3.25
C TYR A 182 11.42 -8.84 3.97
N ARG A 183 11.37 -7.60 3.54
CA ARG A 183 12.12 -6.51 4.15
C ARG A 183 11.28 -5.23 4.13
N PHE A 184 11.36 -4.45 5.20
CA PHE A 184 10.84 -3.08 5.18
C PHE A 184 11.71 -2.18 4.32
N ALA A 185 11.06 -1.21 3.69
CA ALA A 185 11.68 -0.07 3.05
C ALA A 185 10.84 1.18 3.32
N PHE A 186 11.47 2.35 3.26
CA PHE A 186 10.81 3.62 3.51
C PHE A 186 11.20 4.65 2.46
N ALA A 187 10.25 5.52 2.14
CA ALA A 187 10.50 6.73 1.37
C ALA A 187 9.89 7.93 2.09
N VAL A 188 10.55 9.06 2.01
CA VAL A 188 9.97 10.35 2.36
C VAL A 188 9.51 11.01 1.07
N VAL A 189 8.28 11.47 1.05
CA VAL A 189 7.69 12.22 -0.07
C VAL A 189 7.18 13.57 0.41
N GLU A 190 7.15 14.55 -0.47
CA GLU A 190 6.66 15.89 -0.20
C GLU A 190 5.58 16.26 -1.21
N ASP A 191 4.49 16.84 -0.72
CA ASP A 191 3.38 17.35 -1.52
C ASP A 191 3.40 18.87 -1.57
N GLY A 192 2.60 19.44 -2.49
CA GLY A 192 2.32 20.87 -2.51
C GLY A 192 3.50 21.74 -2.97
N ILE A 193 4.48 21.19 -3.66
CA ILE A 193 5.62 21.93 -4.17
C ILE A 193 5.18 22.80 -5.35
N THR A 194 5.34 24.11 -5.23
CA THR A 194 4.96 25.11 -6.24
C THR A 194 6.18 25.90 -6.72
N GLY A 195 5.96 26.81 -7.68
CA GLY A 195 7.03 27.67 -8.22
C GLY A 195 7.74 27.07 -9.44
N TYR A 196 7.40 25.87 -9.84
CA TYR A 196 7.95 25.21 -11.03
C TYR A 196 6.96 25.25 -12.19
N ARG A 197 7.52 25.27 -13.40
CA ARG A 197 6.74 25.19 -14.64
C ARG A 197 7.00 23.87 -15.32
N GLN A 198 5.93 23.17 -15.65
CA GLN A 198 5.95 21.91 -16.37
C GLN A 198 5.85 22.15 -17.88
N ASN A 199 6.79 21.61 -18.64
CA ASN A 199 6.65 21.52 -20.10
C ASN A 199 5.48 20.59 -20.44
N ASN A 200 4.64 21.02 -21.39
CA ASN A 200 3.38 20.33 -21.68
C ASN A 200 3.26 19.99 -23.17
N ALA A 201 3.41 18.71 -23.51
CA ALA A 201 3.21 18.20 -24.87
C ALA A 201 1.74 18.03 -25.25
N TYR A 202 0.81 18.19 -24.32
CA TYR A 202 -0.63 17.94 -24.51
C TYR A 202 -1.40 19.23 -24.81
N ALA A 203 -0.75 20.37 -24.78
CA ALA A 203 -1.35 21.65 -25.12
C ALA A 203 -2.09 21.61 -26.47
N GLY A 204 -3.35 22.08 -26.49
CA GLY A 204 -4.19 22.10 -27.69
C GLY A 204 -4.96 20.81 -27.96
N GLY A 205 -4.90 19.81 -27.08
CA GLY A 205 -5.83 18.66 -27.04
C GLY A 205 -5.63 17.60 -28.12
N SER A 206 -4.57 17.66 -28.96
CA SER A 206 -4.35 16.70 -30.05
C SER A 206 -4.08 15.26 -29.57
N ASN A 207 -3.71 15.08 -28.30
CA ASN A 207 -3.42 13.78 -27.67
C ASN A 207 -4.55 13.29 -26.74
N GLY A 208 -5.74 13.87 -26.85
CA GLY A 208 -6.88 13.53 -26.00
C GLY A 208 -6.87 14.20 -24.65
N GLU A 209 -7.80 13.81 -23.80
CA GLU A 209 -7.93 14.28 -22.43
C GLU A 209 -6.74 13.83 -21.56
N MET A 210 -6.16 14.79 -20.84
CA MET A 210 -4.96 14.55 -20.04
C MET A 210 -5.00 15.36 -18.73
N GLY A 211 -6.09 15.20 -17.98
CA GLY A 211 -6.28 15.86 -16.67
C GLY A 211 -6.31 17.39 -16.75
N GLY A 212 -6.83 17.97 -17.84
CA GLY A 212 -6.90 19.40 -18.07
C GLY A 212 -5.59 20.02 -18.57
N PHE A 213 -4.56 19.23 -18.86
CA PHE A 213 -3.33 19.74 -19.47
C PHE A 213 -3.51 20.10 -20.94
N GLU A 214 -4.48 19.51 -21.61
CA GLU A 214 -4.90 19.84 -22.97
C GLU A 214 -5.37 21.28 -23.13
N ASP A 215 -5.94 21.85 -22.08
CA ASP A 215 -6.43 23.23 -22.02
C ASP A 215 -5.37 24.25 -21.58
N LYS A 216 -4.17 23.78 -21.19
CA LYS A 216 -3.06 24.61 -20.76
C LYS A 216 -2.09 24.87 -21.90
N GLY A 217 -1.30 25.94 -21.78
CA GLY A 217 -0.22 26.24 -22.76
C GLY A 217 0.90 25.18 -22.73
N SER A 218 1.83 25.29 -23.65
CA SER A 218 3.02 24.40 -23.77
C SER A 218 3.94 24.41 -22.56
N SER A 219 3.72 25.33 -21.63
CA SER A 219 4.34 25.39 -20.30
C SER A 219 3.27 25.78 -19.29
N ALA A 220 3.02 24.91 -18.32
CA ALA A 220 1.98 25.05 -17.34
C ALA A 220 2.55 25.22 -15.91
N SER A 221 1.94 26.09 -15.11
CA SER A 221 2.19 26.08 -13.67
C SER A 221 1.54 24.84 -13.05
N VAL A 222 2.28 24.15 -12.18
CA VAL A 222 1.83 22.92 -11.55
C VAL A 222 2.13 22.96 -10.05
N THR A 223 1.35 22.19 -9.30
CA THR A 223 1.69 21.79 -7.94
C THR A 223 2.22 20.36 -8.04
N LEU A 224 3.45 20.15 -7.59
CA LEU A 224 4.07 18.83 -7.62
C LEU A 224 3.72 18.13 -6.31
N ASN A 225 3.16 16.93 -6.41
CA ASN A 225 2.80 16.07 -5.30
C ASN A 225 3.57 14.75 -5.38
N HIS A 226 3.65 14.04 -4.26
CA HIS A 226 4.30 12.73 -4.14
C HIS A 226 5.78 12.73 -4.53
N VAL A 227 6.43 13.89 -4.48
CA VAL A 227 7.84 14.03 -4.90
C VAL A 227 8.74 13.30 -3.92
N ALA A 228 9.47 12.30 -4.39
CA ALA A 228 10.45 11.60 -3.59
C ALA A 228 11.52 12.55 -3.06
N ARG A 229 11.78 12.52 -1.76
CA ARG A 229 12.81 13.35 -1.09
C ARG A 229 13.99 12.50 -0.65
N SER A 230 13.72 11.33 -0.06
CA SER A 230 14.74 10.35 0.32
C SER A 230 14.17 8.94 0.29
N GLY A 231 15.07 7.97 0.24
CA GLY A 231 14.75 6.55 0.28
C GLY A 231 15.67 5.79 1.22
N TYR A 232 15.13 4.78 1.88
CA TYR A 232 15.83 3.94 2.85
C TYR A 232 15.53 2.48 2.55
N GLY A 233 16.52 1.78 2.03
CA GLY A 233 16.38 0.40 1.59
C GLY A 233 15.39 0.23 0.43
N VAL A 234 15.19 1.26 -0.39
CA VAL A 234 14.16 1.25 -1.43
C VAL A 234 14.39 0.15 -2.45
N LYS A 235 15.64 -0.11 -2.84
CA LYS A 235 15.98 -1.13 -3.83
C LYS A 235 15.85 -2.55 -3.29
N GLU A 236 16.46 -2.82 -2.15
CA GLU A 236 16.69 -4.18 -1.64
C GLU A 236 15.96 -4.48 -0.33
N GLY A 237 15.32 -3.47 0.26
CA GLY A 237 14.82 -3.52 1.63
C GLY A 237 15.95 -3.47 2.67
N ILE A 238 15.59 -3.09 3.88
CA ILE A 238 16.52 -3.01 5.01
C ILE A 238 16.78 -4.43 5.52
N GLU A 239 18.04 -4.81 5.58
CA GLU A 239 18.45 -6.14 6.03
C GLU A 239 17.97 -6.43 7.46
N ASN A 240 17.53 -7.67 7.68
CA ASN A 240 17.06 -8.16 8.99
C ASN A 240 15.91 -7.36 9.60
N SER A 241 15.23 -6.51 8.83
CA SER A 241 14.07 -5.76 9.32
C SER A 241 12.81 -6.62 9.51
N ILE A 242 12.73 -7.76 8.82
CA ILE A 242 11.70 -8.80 9.01
C ILE A 242 12.44 -10.14 9.20
N PRO A 243 12.09 -10.94 10.23
CA PRO A 243 12.69 -12.27 10.45
C PRO A 243 12.49 -13.21 9.25
N GLN A 244 13.41 -14.16 9.08
CA GLN A 244 13.31 -15.20 8.04
C GLN A 244 12.12 -16.15 8.28
N SER A 245 11.67 -16.30 9.52
CA SER A 245 10.44 -17.02 9.84
C SER A 245 9.40 -16.05 10.36
N VAL A 246 8.23 -16.05 9.74
CA VAL A 246 7.07 -15.25 10.13
C VAL A 246 5.92 -16.16 10.52
N ASN A 247 5.11 -15.73 11.46
CA ASN A 247 3.95 -16.47 11.94
C ASN A 247 2.70 -15.62 11.75
N GLU A 248 1.56 -16.27 11.61
CA GLU A 248 0.27 -15.61 11.64
C GLU A 248 0.05 -14.91 12.97
N PHE A 249 -0.60 -13.76 12.89
CA PHE A 249 -1.04 -13.00 14.06
C PHE A 249 0.06 -12.48 15.01
N ASN A 250 1.33 -12.75 14.70
CA ASN A 250 2.44 -12.16 15.44
C ASN A 250 2.90 -10.90 14.69
N PRO A 251 2.56 -9.70 15.18
CA PRO A 251 2.99 -8.47 14.55
C PRO A 251 4.51 -8.32 14.65
N ILE A 252 5.11 -7.94 13.54
CA ILE A 252 6.54 -7.62 13.46
C ILE A 252 6.65 -6.10 13.43
N VAL A 253 7.27 -5.55 14.45
CA VAL A 253 7.46 -4.11 14.59
C VAL A 253 8.90 -3.78 14.23
N TYR A 254 9.07 -2.80 13.34
CA TYR A 254 10.36 -2.23 12.99
C TYR A 254 10.33 -0.71 13.25
N SER A 255 11.28 -0.24 14.03
CA SER A 255 11.42 1.18 14.35
C SER A 255 12.75 1.70 13.84
N THR A 256 12.74 2.87 13.23
CA THR A 256 13.94 3.52 12.70
C THR A 256 13.77 5.02 12.75
N VAL A 257 14.87 5.73 12.53
CA VAL A 257 14.90 7.19 12.39
C VAL A 257 15.37 7.51 10.98
N LEU A 258 14.61 8.33 10.28
CA LEU A 258 14.92 8.79 8.94
C LEU A 258 15.45 10.23 9.02
N ASP A 259 16.56 10.50 8.35
CA ASP A 259 17.08 11.86 8.21
C ASP A 259 16.37 12.55 7.03
N LEU A 260 15.86 13.75 7.25
CA LEU A 260 15.30 14.56 6.18
C LEU A 260 16.40 15.28 5.42
N PRO A 261 16.41 15.21 4.08
CA PRO A 261 17.38 15.97 3.31
C PRO A 261 17.10 17.47 3.40
N SER A 262 18.15 18.27 3.34
CA SER A 262 18.06 19.74 3.35
C SER A 262 17.28 20.31 2.15
N THR A 263 16.96 19.47 1.17
CA THR A 263 16.15 19.82 0.00
C THR A 263 14.64 19.78 0.27
N VAL A 264 14.16 19.33 1.42
CA VAL A 264 12.75 19.44 1.82
C VAL A 264 12.38 20.92 1.88
N LEU A 265 11.32 21.30 1.16
CA LEU A 265 10.89 22.70 1.04
C LEU A 265 9.87 23.07 2.11
N ASN A 266 9.00 22.15 2.47
CA ASN A 266 8.01 22.34 3.52
C ASN A 266 7.83 21.05 4.33
N ARG A 267 8.32 21.07 5.58
CA ARG A 267 8.22 19.91 6.47
C ARG A 267 6.78 19.48 6.81
N ASP A 268 5.83 20.43 6.81
CA ASP A 268 4.45 20.13 7.15
C ASP A 268 3.74 19.32 6.04
N ASN A 269 4.33 19.29 4.86
CA ASN A 269 3.82 18.60 3.68
C ASN A 269 4.51 17.25 3.42
N ILE A 270 5.39 16.81 4.32
CA ILE A 270 6.04 15.51 4.16
C ILE A 270 5.17 14.38 4.67
N LYS A 271 5.32 13.25 4.00
CA LYS A 271 4.75 11.97 4.37
C LYS A 271 5.82 10.90 4.34
N VAL A 272 5.62 9.85 5.10
CA VAL A 272 6.43 8.63 5.02
C VAL A 272 5.60 7.56 4.32
N VAL A 273 6.18 6.95 3.30
CA VAL A 273 5.69 5.74 2.67
C VAL A 273 6.52 4.57 3.20
N ALA A 274 5.89 3.68 3.96
CA ALA A 274 6.49 2.41 4.37
C ALA A 274 5.97 1.31 3.44
N PHE A 275 6.84 0.41 3.01
CA PHE A 275 6.44 -0.71 2.15
C PHE A 275 7.29 -1.95 2.42
N ILE A 276 6.75 -3.11 2.03
CA ILE A 276 7.38 -4.41 2.22
C ILE A 276 7.81 -4.97 0.86
N ILE A 277 9.10 -5.23 0.73
CA ILE A 277 9.69 -5.87 -0.45
C ILE A 277 9.77 -7.37 -0.22
N ASN A 278 9.21 -8.15 -1.16
CA ASN A 278 9.43 -9.57 -1.28
C ASN A 278 10.72 -9.80 -2.06
N LYS A 279 11.78 -10.17 -1.39
CA LYS A 279 13.10 -10.35 -2.01
C LYS A 279 13.18 -11.55 -2.96
N LYS A 280 12.35 -12.58 -2.77
CA LYS A 280 12.30 -13.74 -3.67
C LYS A 280 11.76 -13.33 -5.05
N LYS A 281 10.80 -12.39 -5.08
CA LYS A 281 10.12 -11.95 -6.30
C LYS A 281 10.64 -10.61 -6.84
N GLY A 282 11.28 -9.80 -6.00
CA GLY A 282 11.65 -8.42 -6.34
C GLY A 282 10.45 -7.46 -6.37
N THR A 283 9.31 -7.84 -5.80
CA THR A 283 8.04 -7.12 -5.83
C THR A 283 7.73 -6.45 -4.50
N ILE A 284 6.79 -5.49 -4.52
CA ILE A 284 6.25 -4.88 -3.31
C ILE A 284 4.96 -5.62 -2.94
N GLU A 285 4.91 -6.14 -1.71
CA GLU A 285 3.76 -6.90 -1.23
C GLU A 285 2.64 -6.00 -0.70
N ASN A 286 2.99 -4.93 0.00
CA ASN A 286 2.05 -3.95 0.52
C ASN A 286 2.74 -2.64 0.85
N ALA A 287 1.98 -1.57 0.94
CA ALA A 287 2.47 -0.25 1.30
C ALA A 287 1.50 0.48 2.23
N VAL A 288 1.99 1.49 2.95
CA VAL A 288 1.18 2.43 3.71
C VAL A 288 1.83 3.80 3.65
N GLN A 289 1.01 4.85 3.54
CA GLN A 289 1.45 6.24 3.58
C GLN A 289 0.88 6.92 4.82
N VAL A 290 1.73 7.60 5.56
CA VAL A 290 1.33 8.33 6.76
C VAL A 290 1.89 9.75 6.76
N LYS A 291 1.12 10.70 7.25
CA LYS A 291 1.62 12.06 7.51
C LYS A 291 2.59 12.03 8.68
N VAL A 292 3.64 12.84 8.63
CA VAL A 292 4.50 13.07 9.79
C VAL A 292 3.83 14.10 10.70
N THR A 293 3.72 13.76 11.98
CA THR A 293 3.07 14.61 13.00
C THR A 293 4.08 15.02 14.07
N GLU A 294 3.75 16.03 14.85
CA GLU A 294 4.55 16.37 16.04
C GLU A 294 4.40 15.27 17.10
N GLN A 295 5.44 15.09 17.91
CA GLN A 295 5.36 14.12 19.01
C GLN A 295 4.32 14.59 20.05
N GLY A 296 3.30 13.76 20.26
CA GLY A 296 2.16 14.09 21.13
C GLY A 296 0.88 14.46 20.39
N GLU A 297 0.95 14.76 19.09
CA GLU A 297 -0.22 14.75 18.21
C GLU A 297 -0.47 13.30 17.77
N THR A 298 -1.39 12.63 18.41
CA THR A 298 -1.82 11.31 17.94
C THR A 298 -2.54 11.48 16.60
N ALA A 299 -1.92 11.00 15.53
CA ALA A 299 -2.71 10.66 14.36
C ALA A 299 -3.85 9.73 14.81
N ILE A 300 -5.08 10.00 14.38
CA ILE A 300 -6.31 9.27 14.77
C ILE A 300 -6.20 7.73 14.60
N ALA A 301 -5.15 7.23 13.94
CA ALA A 301 -4.83 5.81 13.84
C ALA A 301 -4.36 5.17 15.16
N ASP A 302 -4.02 5.93 16.18
CA ASP A 302 -3.50 5.41 17.45
C ASP A 302 -4.49 5.56 18.64
N VAL A 303 -5.78 5.64 18.37
CA VAL A 303 -6.82 5.59 19.42
C VAL A 303 -6.78 4.25 20.19
N ASN A 304 -5.95 3.30 19.76
CA ASN A 304 -5.91 1.96 20.38
C ASN A 304 -4.61 1.61 21.13
N ALA A 305 -3.59 2.45 21.15
CA ALA A 305 -2.30 2.09 21.79
C ALA A 305 -2.10 2.69 23.20
N THR A 306 -2.84 3.72 23.58
CA THR A 306 -2.75 4.30 24.93
C THR A 306 -4.07 4.14 25.66
N GLN A 307 -4.13 3.15 26.56
CA GLN A 307 -5.23 2.87 27.47
C GLN A 307 -6.40 2.04 26.89
N THR A 308 -6.14 0.95 26.16
CA THR A 308 -7.09 -0.16 26.28
C THR A 308 -7.07 -0.61 27.75
N PRO A 309 -8.22 -0.62 28.42
CA PRO A 309 -8.28 -1.10 29.79
C PRO A 309 -7.75 -2.52 29.87
N ASP A 310 -7.20 -2.91 30.99
CA ASP A 310 -6.84 -4.31 31.21
C ASP A 310 -8.11 -5.15 31.14
N ILE A 311 -8.13 -6.05 30.15
CA ILE A 311 -9.28 -6.92 29.92
C ILE A 311 -8.97 -8.29 30.49
N ALA A 312 -9.82 -8.74 31.37
CA ALA A 312 -9.78 -10.07 31.95
C ALA A 312 -11.10 -10.80 31.70
N VAL A 313 -11.06 -12.14 31.79
CA VAL A 313 -12.26 -12.97 31.86
C VAL A 313 -12.42 -13.44 33.30
N VAL A 314 -13.48 -12.97 33.93
CA VAL A 314 -13.78 -13.32 35.35
C VAL A 314 -15.16 -13.94 35.40
N GLY A 315 -15.25 -15.15 35.94
CA GLY A 315 -16.53 -15.86 36.04
C GLY A 315 -17.21 -16.15 34.71
N GLY A 316 -16.44 -16.27 33.60
CA GLY A 316 -16.97 -16.50 32.27
C GLY A 316 -17.48 -15.26 31.55
N ALA A 317 -17.23 -14.06 32.09
CA ALA A 317 -17.58 -12.80 31.49
C ALA A 317 -16.34 -11.92 31.28
N VAL A 318 -16.34 -11.11 30.24
CA VAL A 318 -15.30 -10.11 29.99
C VAL A 318 -15.52 -8.91 30.91
N VAL A 319 -14.48 -8.51 31.61
CA VAL A 319 -14.40 -7.27 32.39
C VAL A 319 -13.25 -6.41 31.88
N ALA A 320 -13.41 -5.11 31.95
CA ALA A 320 -12.39 -4.14 31.57
C ALA A 320 -12.13 -3.21 32.76
N ASP A 321 -10.95 -3.29 33.34
CA ASP A 321 -10.61 -2.52 34.55
C ASP A 321 -10.48 -1.02 34.21
N GLY A 322 -11.11 -0.17 35.02
CA GLY A 322 -11.11 1.27 34.82
C GLY A 322 -11.85 1.77 33.58
N PHE A 323 -12.72 0.94 32.98
CA PHE A 323 -13.57 1.36 31.84
C PHE A 323 -15.03 1.53 32.25
N ASP A 324 -15.49 2.75 32.16
CA ASP A 324 -16.90 3.11 32.38
C ASP A 324 -17.64 3.21 31.02
N GLY A 325 -18.18 2.08 30.59
CA GLY A 325 -18.86 1.97 29.31
C GLY A 325 -19.44 0.57 29.05
N LYS A 326 -20.13 0.44 27.92
CA LYS A 326 -20.73 -0.82 27.48
C LYS A 326 -19.70 -1.72 26.83
N LEU A 327 -19.56 -2.96 27.28
CA LEU A 327 -18.82 -4.02 26.61
C LEU A 327 -19.75 -4.85 25.72
N SER A 328 -19.36 -5.05 24.49
CA SER A 328 -20.02 -5.95 23.54
C SER A 328 -19.03 -7.03 23.11
N VAL A 329 -19.42 -8.28 23.17
CA VAL A 329 -18.58 -9.44 22.83
C VAL A 329 -19.08 -10.04 21.52
N TYR A 330 -18.15 -10.34 20.64
CA TYR A 330 -18.42 -10.93 19.33
C TYR A 330 -17.57 -12.17 19.13
N THR A 331 -18.12 -13.16 18.45
CA THR A 331 -17.36 -14.26 17.88
C THR A 331 -16.48 -13.78 16.71
N ILE A 332 -15.50 -14.56 16.29
CA ILE A 332 -14.56 -14.17 15.22
C ILE A 332 -15.24 -13.99 13.86
N ASP A 333 -16.44 -14.58 13.67
CA ASP A 333 -17.28 -14.41 12.49
C ASP A 333 -18.22 -13.17 12.58
N GLY A 334 -18.04 -12.35 13.63
CA GLY A 334 -18.74 -11.07 13.80
C GLY A 334 -20.12 -11.15 14.45
N LYS A 335 -20.56 -12.31 14.91
CA LYS A 335 -21.83 -12.47 15.62
C LYS A 335 -21.71 -11.95 17.06
N GLN A 336 -22.55 -11.01 17.44
CA GLN A 336 -22.64 -10.55 18.84
C GLN A 336 -23.25 -11.63 19.72
N ILE A 337 -22.63 -11.85 20.88
CA ILE A 337 -23.07 -12.81 21.90
C ILE A 337 -23.21 -12.13 23.28
N ALA A 338 -23.87 -12.81 24.19
CA ALA A 338 -23.94 -12.36 25.59
C ALA A 338 -22.53 -12.39 26.23
N ASN A 339 -22.23 -11.39 27.07
CA ASN A 339 -20.99 -11.32 27.83
C ASN A 339 -21.11 -12.12 29.13
N GLU A 340 -21.40 -13.40 29.00
CA GLU A 340 -21.55 -14.34 30.13
C GLU A 340 -21.31 -15.78 29.67
N ASN A 341 -20.80 -16.64 30.57
CA ASN A 341 -20.56 -18.03 30.29
C ASN A 341 -19.77 -18.32 29.01
N LEU A 342 -18.78 -17.47 28.75
CA LEU A 342 -17.95 -17.60 27.55
C LEU A 342 -17.18 -18.90 27.60
N SER A 343 -17.36 -19.73 26.59
CA SER A 343 -16.62 -20.98 26.41
C SER A 343 -15.18 -20.69 25.92
N ARG A 344 -14.33 -21.70 25.97
CA ARG A 344 -12.97 -21.61 25.39
C ARG A 344 -13.07 -21.20 23.93
N GLY A 345 -12.33 -20.17 23.58
CA GLY A 345 -12.38 -19.64 22.23
C GLY A 345 -11.75 -18.26 22.09
N VAL A 346 -11.85 -17.74 20.89
CA VAL A 346 -11.36 -16.40 20.53
C VAL A 346 -12.55 -15.48 20.32
N TYR A 347 -12.52 -14.32 20.92
CA TYR A 347 -13.58 -13.33 20.86
C TYR A 347 -13.03 -11.94 20.56
N VAL A 348 -13.87 -11.09 19.99
CA VAL A 348 -13.61 -9.66 19.81
C VAL A 348 -14.47 -8.89 20.80
N VAL A 349 -13.86 -8.08 21.62
CA VAL A 349 -14.53 -7.24 22.63
C VAL A 349 -14.49 -5.80 22.13
N ARG A 350 -15.66 -5.17 22.04
CA ARG A 350 -15.81 -3.75 21.78
C ARG A 350 -16.31 -3.05 23.04
N GLY A 351 -15.52 -2.11 23.53
CA GLY A 351 -15.93 -1.17 24.58
C GLY A 351 -16.42 0.13 23.96
N THR A 352 -17.57 0.63 24.40
CA THR A 352 -18.12 1.92 23.97
C THR A 352 -18.50 2.72 25.21
N GLY A 353 -17.76 3.76 25.50
CA GLY A 353 -17.97 4.72 26.58
C GLY A 353 -18.13 6.14 26.06
N ALA A 354 -18.46 7.09 26.95
CA ALA A 354 -18.65 8.50 26.58
C ALA A 354 -17.36 9.15 26.09
N GLU A 355 -16.23 8.81 26.67
CA GLU A 355 -14.91 9.39 26.35
C GLU A 355 -13.99 8.43 25.62
N LYS A 356 -14.25 7.14 25.63
CA LYS A 356 -13.34 6.10 25.09
C LYS A 356 -14.11 4.99 24.37
N THR A 357 -13.60 4.57 23.25
CA THR A 357 -14.05 3.37 22.53
C THR A 357 -12.83 2.53 22.21
N PHE A 358 -12.91 1.22 22.38
CA PHE A 358 -11.82 0.31 22.03
C PHE A 358 -12.35 -0.98 21.40
N VAL A 359 -11.50 -1.67 20.68
CA VAL A 359 -11.72 -3.03 20.18
C VAL A 359 -10.51 -3.87 20.55
N LYS A 360 -10.71 -5.01 21.21
CA LYS A 360 -9.63 -5.90 21.61
C LYS A 360 -10.02 -7.36 21.37
N LYS A 361 -9.09 -8.12 20.82
CA LYS A 361 -9.21 -9.58 20.71
C LYS A 361 -8.78 -10.22 22.03
N ILE A 362 -9.55 -11.17 22.51
CA ILE A 362 -9.24 -11.95 23.72
C ILE A 362 -9.28 -13.44 23.42
N VAL A 363 -8.57 -14.21 24.22
CA VAL A 363 -8.61 -15.67 24.22
C VAL A 363 -9.12 -16.13 25.57
N VAL A 364 -10.22 -16.88 25.58
CA VAL A 364 -10.76 -17.57 26.77
C VAL A 364 -10.16 -18.98 26.78
N MET A 365 -9.40 -19.29 27.83
CA MET A 365 -8.69 -20.56 27.97
C MET A 365 -9.50 -21.62 28.75
#